data_edd7367860c89dffbac4d169e511e188
#
_entry.id   edd7367860c89dffbac4d169e511e188
#
_cell.length_a   1.000
_cell.length_b   1.000
_cell.length_c   1.000
_cell.angle_alpha   90.00
_cell.angle_beta   90.00
_cell.angle_gamma   90.00
#
_symmetry.space_group_name_H-M   'P 1'
#
loop_
_entity.id
_entity.type
_entity.pdbx_description
1 polymer ?
#
loop_
_entity_poly.entity_id
_entity_poly.type
_entity_poly.pdbx_seq_one_letter_code
_entity_poly.pdbx_strand_id
1 'polypeptide(L)'
;VSVSANAAQAHAQPSAVLRPVMILAGGTGGHIFPGLAVAKVLRARGVPVTWLGADGAMETRLVPQHDIPIDTLAISGLRGKGVVKLLGAPVRVMRAVRAAGFVLRKRQPRAVISFGGFAAGPGGLAARLLGAPLLVHEQNRAPGMTNKVLSRFARRVLTGFPGSFAGEEAVGNPVRAEIAALPAPADRLFGRTGPVRVLVLGGSQGARVLNQALPAALVVLGHSEVEVRHQCGEKLRAEAEAAYAQAGVNASVEPFIADMAAAYAWADLVVCRAGASTLAELCAAGVGSVLVPFAAAVDDHQTRNAEYLVGANAAVLLKQDDSLPVRLQQVLQTLIADPARRLSMANAARTLAKPDAAERIADIILQEAGNGPSGMGNGHSSEQPQERTLMHADKRTDQVSVAAGAQLHTIPDSRFPIRTSTGGAR
;
A
#
# COMPACT_ATOMS: atom_id res chain seq x y z
N VAL A 1 -58.10 45.24 -18.83
CA VAL A 1 -57.47 44.53 -17.71
C VAL A 1 -56.22 43.86 -18.22
N SER A 2 -55.06 44.53 -18.08
CA SER A 2 -53.75 44.01 -18.47
C SER A 2 -53.11 43.29 -17.31
N VAL A 3 -52.84 42.02 -17.47
CA VAL A 3 -52.07 41.23 -16.50
C VAL A 3 -50.62 41.20 -16.94
N SER A 4 -49.76 41.95 -16.28
CA SER A 4 -48.30 41.93 -16.44
C SER A 4 -47.74 40.65 -15.86
N ALA A 5 -47.24 39.74 -16.68
CA ALA A 5 -46.46 38.59 -16.26
C ALA A 5 -45.02 39.04 -15.99
N ASN A 6 -44.67 39.15 -14.73
CA ASN A 6 -43.30 39.41 -14.27
C ASN A 6 -42.56 38.08 -14.19
N ALA A 7 -41.84 37.71 -15.27
CA ALA A 7 -40.96 36.55 -15.30
C ALA A 7 -39.67 36.92 -14.55
N ALA A 8 -39.58 36.50 -13.27
CA ALA A 8 -38.35 36.54 -12.54
C ALA A 8 -37.30 35.57 -13.20
N GLN A 9 -36.38 36.14 -13.95
CA GLN A 9 -35.18 35.43 -14.42
C GLN A 9 -34.33 35.15 -13.19
N ALA A 10 -34.39 33.89 -12.71
CA ALA A 10 -33.44 33.36 -11.76
C ALA A 10 -32.07 33.33 -12.47
N HIS A 11 -31.23 34.32 -12.19
CA HIS A 11 -29.82 34.25 -12.53
C HIS A 11 -29.19 33.04 -11.79
N ALA A 12 -29.04 31.93 -12.52
CA ALA A 12 -28.18 30.83 -12.10
C ALA A 12 -26.77 31.41 -11.90
N GLN A 13 -26.33 31.59 -10.70
CA GLN A 13 -24.95 31.92 -10.41
C GLN A 13 -24.06 30.85 -11.02
N PRO A 14 -23.01 31.22 -11.79
CA PRO A 14 -22.09 30.23 -12.32
C PRO A 14 -21.52 29.44 -11.14
N SER A 15 -21.77 28.12 -11.12
CA SER A 15 -21.22 27.22 -10.12
C SER A 15 -19.71 27.44 -10.09
N ALA A 16 -19.18 27.88 -8.94
CA ALA A 16 -17.77 28.13 -8.76
C ALA A 16 -17.02 26.83 -9.16
N VAL A 17 -16.24 26.88 -10.23
CA VAL A 17 -15.47 25.75 -10.72
C VAL A 17 -14.57 25.29 -9.58
N LEU A 18 -14.89 24.14 -9.00
CA LEU A 18 -14.14 23.59 -7.88
C LEU A 18 -12.68 23.35 -8.31
N ARG A 19 -11.74 23.98 -7.61
CA ARG A 19 -10.31 23.79 -7.86
C ARG A 19 -9.93 22.31 -7.62
N PRO A 20 -9.14 21.69 -8.54
CA PRO A 20 -8.84 20.27 -8.45
C PRO A 20 -7.88 19.95 -7.29
N VAL A 21 -7.88 18.68 -6.87
CA VAL A 21 -6.77 18.06 -6.15
C VAL A 21 -5.78 17.52 -7.17
N MET A 22 -4.49 17.81 -7.01
CA MET A 22 -3.45 17.28 -7.87
C MET A 22 -2.74 16.10 -7.22
N ILE A 23 -2.71 14.96 -7.92
CA ILE A 23 -2.01 13.76 -7.51
C ILE A 23 -0.67 13.68 -8.24
N LEU A 24 0.40 13.48 -7.47
CA LEU A 24 1.74 13.27 -7.97
C LEU A 24 2.10 11.80 -7.75
N ALA A 25 2.03 10.99 -8.80
CA ALA A 25 2.40 9.59 -8.72
C ALA A 25 2.87 9.04 -10.06
N GLY A 26 3.88 8.17 -10.03
CA GLY A 26 4.38 7.59 -11.26
C GLY A 26 5.49 6.57 -11.09
N GLY A 27 5.95 6.05 -12.22
CA GLY A 27 7.06 5.11 -12.34
C GLY A 27 6.69 3.66 -12.11
N THR A 28 5.87 3.34 -11.11
CA THR A 28 5.46 1.96 -10.81
C THR A 28 3.99 1.89 -10.39
N GLY A 29 3.38 0.70 -10.57
CA GLY A 29 2.01 0.45 -10.09
C GLY A 29 1.84 0.68 -8.59
N GLY A 30 2.88 0.46 -7.79
CA GLY A 30 2.86 0.69 -6.34
C GLY A 30 2.56 2.14 -5.92
N HIS A 31 2.87 3.12 -6.78
CA HIS A 31 2.53 4.53 -6.58
C HIS A 31 1.21 4.91 -7.27
N ILE A 32 0.99 4.37 -8.49
CA ILE A 32 -0.12 4.78 -9.35
C ILE A 32 -1.45 4.27 -8.80
N PHE A 33 -1.56 2.97 -8.44
CA PHE A 33 -2.83 2.39 -7.98
C PHE A 33 -3.37 2.99 -6.69
N PRO A 34 -2.55 3.26 -5.64
CA PRO A 34 -3.03 4.01 -4.47
C PRO A 34 -3.55 5.40 -4.82
N GLY A 35 -2.87 6.12 -5.72
CA GLY A 35 -3.31 7.42 -6.22
C GLY A 35 -4.65 7.34 -6.97
N LEU A 36 -4.84 6.33 -7.82
CA LEU A 36 -6.09 6.08 -8.54
C LEU A 36 -7.25 5.75 -7.59
N ALA A 37 -7.00 4.97 -6.53
CA ALA A 37 -8.00 4.65 -5.53
C ALA A 37 -8.49 5.91 -4.80
N VAL A 38 -7.58 6.78 -4.38
CA VAL A 38 -7.92 8.07 -3.76
C VAL A 38 -8.61 9.01 -4.76
N ALA A 39 -8.16 9.04 -6.02
CA ALA A 39 -8.82 9.82 -7.08
C ALA A 39 -10.28 9.40 -7.28
N LYS A 40 -10.57 8.08 -7.26
CA LYS A 40 -11.93 7.54 -7.36
C LYS A 40 -12.82 8.06 -6.23
N VAL A 41 -12.34 8.05 -4.99
CA VAL A 41 -13.08 8.57 -3.83
C VAL A 41 -13.32 10.08 -3.94
N LEU A 42 -12.30 10.88 -4.29
CA LEU A 42 -12.43 12.32 -4.45
C LEU A 42 -13.46 12.66 -5.55
N ARG A 43 -13.40 11.98 -6.70
CA ARG A 43 -14.35 12.20 -7.80
C ARG A 43 -15.78 11.78 -7.44
N ALA A 44 -15.96 10.70 -6.70
CA ALA A 44 -17.28 10.30 -6.18
C ALA A 44 -17.89 11.36 -5.24
N ARG A 45 -17.06 12.19 -4.61
CA ARG A 45 -17.47 13.33 -3.78
C ARG A 45 -17.60 14.65 -4.58
N GLY A 46 -17.56 14.60 -5.91
CA GLY A 46 -17.64 15.76 -6.79
C GLY A 46 -16.39 16.64 -6.85
N VAL A 47 -15.26 16.16 -6.33
CA VAL A 47 -14.00 16.91 -6.34
C VAL A 47 -13.20 16.60 -7.60
N PRO A 48 -12.89 17.60 -8.46
CA PRO A 48 -12.06 17.39 -9.63
C PRO A 48 -10.65 16.93 -9.24
N VAL A 49 -10.08 16.02 -10.05
CA VAL A 49 -8.73 15.50 -9.85
C VAL A 49 -7.90 15.73 -11.10
N THR A 50 -6.65 16.13 -10.93
CA THR A 50 -5.64 16.18 -12.00
C THR A 50 -4.42 15.39 -11.57
N TRP A 51 -3.60 15.01 -12.54
CA TRP A 51 -2.43 14.19 -12.29
C TRP A 51 -1.16 14.84 -12.86
N LEU A 52 -0.04 14.67 -12.17
CA LEU A 52 1.29 15.02 -12.67
C LEU A 52 2.19 13.78 -12.67
N GLY A 53 2.66 13.40 -13.84
CA GLY A 53 3.52 12.24 -14.08
C GLY A 53 4.80 12.57 -14.85
N ALA A 54 5.56 11.53 -15.22
CA ALA A 54 6.74 11.64 -16.06
C ALA A 54 6.40 11.23 -17.52
N ASP A 55 7.03 11.89 -18.49
CA ASP A 55 6.84 11.58 -19.90
C ASP A 55 7.19 10.11 -20.21
N GLY A 56 6.31 9.45 -20.98
CA GLY A 56 6.50 8.08 -21.46
C GLY A 56 6.49 7.00 -20.38
N ALA A 57 6.17 7.35 -19.13
CA ALA A 57 6.09 6.40 -18.02
C ALA A 57 4.72 5.68 -17.96
N MET A 58 4.58 4.71 -17.06
CA MET A 58 3.38 3.86 -16.96
C MET A 58 2.10 4.67 -16.73
N GLU A 59 2.18 5.73 -15.93
CA GLU A 59 1.05 6.60 -15.60
C GLU A 59 0.43 7.27 -16.82
N THR A 60 1.21 7.56 -17.88
CA THR A 60 0.69 8.20 -19.11
C THR A 60 -0.28 7.31 -19.87
N ARG A 61 -0.24 5.99 -19.64
CA ARG A 61 -1.16 5.01 -20.22
C ARG A 61 -2.31 4.64 -19.28
N LEU A 62 -2.03 4.53 -17.97
CA LEU A 62 -3.02 4.06 -17.00
C LEU A 62 -3.98 5.17 -16.57
N VAL A 63 -3.49 6.36 -16.26
CA VAL A 63 -4.31 7.43 -15.67
C VAL A 63 -5.43 7.91 -16.63
N PRO A 64 -5.19 8.08 -17.94
CA PRO A 64 -6.25 8.46 -18.89
C PRO A 64 -7.38 7.44 -19.00
N GLN A 65 -7.12 6.14 -18.75
CA GLN A 65 -8.15 5.09 -18.76
C GLN A 65 -9.20 5.28 -17.64
N HIS A 66 -8.92 6.15 -16.68
CA HIS A 66 -9.82 6.53 -15.59
C HIS A 66 -10.41 7.94 -15.78
N ASP A 67 -10.33 8.52 -16.99
CA ASP A 67 -10.81 9.87 -17.31
C ASP A 67 -10.22 10.96 -16.39
N ILE A 68 -8.95 10.83 -16.02
CA ILE A 68 -8.24 11.81 -15.21
C ILE A 68 -7.26 12.57 -16.10
N PRO A 69 -7.37 13.92 -16.19
CA PRO A 69 -6.40 14.74 -16.91
C PRO A 69 -5.00 14.60 -16.34
N ILE A 70 -4.02 14.29 -17.19
CA ILE A 70 -2.63 14.15 -16.81
C ILE A 70 -1.76 15.20 -17.51
N ASP A 71 -0.93 15.89 -16.75
CA ASP A 71 0.19 16.69 -17.24
C ASP A 71 1.48 15.92 -16.98
N THR A 72 2.48 16.07 -17.86
CA THR A 72 3.72 15.32 -17.74
C THR A 72 4.95 16.22 -17.68
N LEU A 73 6.02 15.70 -17.08
CA LEU A 73 7.32 16.36 -17.01
C LEU A 73 8.36 15.52 -17.75
N ALA A 74 9.20 16.18 -18.53
CA ALA A 74 10.36 15.55 -19.19
C ALA A 74 11.46 15.23 -18.15
N ILE A 75 11.21 14.24 -17.30
CA ILE A 75 12.10 13.81 -16.22
C ILE A 75 12.24 12.30 -16.20
N SER A 76 13.45 11.82 -15.93
CA SER A 76 13.75 10.40 -15.73
C SER A 76 14.58 10.21 -14.47
N GLY A 77 14.57 9.00 -13.92
CA GLY A 77 15.35 8.66 -12.72
C GLY A 77 16.82 9.03 -12.83
N LEU A 78 17.39 9.52 -11.76
CA LEU A 78 18.81 9.90 -11.65
C LEU A 78 19.69 8.72 -11.22
N ARG A 79 19.13 7.67 -10.65
CA ARG A 79 19.88 6.50 -10.15
C ARG A 79 20.52 5.70 -11.30
N GLY A 80 21.78 5.26 -11.10
CA GLY A 80 22.50 4.41 -12.06
C GLY A 80 23.09 5.13 -13.28
N LYS A 81 23.04 6.46 -13.34
CA LYS A 81 23.62 7.25 -14.43
C LYS A 81 24.96 7.81 -13.97
N GLY A 82 26.05 7.54 -14.75
CA GLY A 82 27.42 7.88 -14.43
C GLY A 82 27.67 9.34 -13.98
N VAL A 83 28.85 9.59 -13.39
CA VAL A 83 29.23 10.83 -12.68
C VAL A 83 29.00 12.10 -13.52
N VAL A 84 29.23 12.08 -14.84
CA VAL A 84 29.01 13.23 -15.75
C VAL A 84 27.54 13.66 -15.80
N LYS A 85 26.60 12.69 -15.71
CA LYS A 85 25.16 12.99 -15.66
C LYS A 85 24.71 13.53 -14.29
N LEU A 86 25.50 13.29 -13.25
CA LEU A 86 25.24 13.79 -11.90
C LEU A 86 25.57 15.29 -11.78
N LEU A 87 26.62 15.77 -12.44
CA LEU A 87 27.00 17.19 -12.45
C LEU A 87 25.88 18.12 -13.00
N GLY A 88 25.13 17.67 -13.99
CA GLY A 88 23.98 18.40 -14.53
C GLY A 88 22.65 18.17 -13.77
N ALA A 89 22.63 17.37 -12.68
CA ALA A 89 21.42 17.06 -11.96
C ALA A 89 20.73 18.29 -11.33
N PRO A 90 21.43 19.24 -10.67
CA PRO A 90 20.77 20.42 -10.10
C PRO A 90 20.02 21.26 -11.14
N VAL A 91 20.63 21.49 -12.31
CA VAL A 91 20.00 22.26 -13.39
C VAL A 91 18.75 21.52 -13.93
N ARG A 92 18.83 20.20 -14.10
CA ARG A 92 17.68 19.39 -14.54
C ARG A 92 16.55 19.43 -13.51
N VAL A 93 16.87 19.27 -12.21
CA VAL A 93 15.88 19.38 -11.14
C VAL A 93 15.23 20.77 -11.12
N MET A 94 16.03 21.82 -11.22
CA MET A 94 15.51 23.21 -11.27
C MET A 94 14.57 23.42 -12.45
N ARG A 95 14.95 22.95 -13.66
CA ARG A 95 14.08 22.99 -14.84
C ARG A 95 12.77 22.23 -14.63
N ALA A 96 12.84 21.04 -14.03
CA ALA A 96 11.65 20.23 -13.73
C ALA A 96 10.75 20.91 -12.67
N VAL A 97 11.33 21.55 -11.63
CA VAL A 97 10.57 22.34 -10.64
C VAL A 97 9.88 23.53 -11.31
N ARG A 98 10.56 24.23 -12.22
CA ARG A 98 9.95 25.37 -12.97
C ARG A 98 8.80 24.89 -13.87
N ALA A 99 8.98 23.76 -14.59
CA ALA A 99 7.95 23.16 -15.43
C ALA A 99 6.74 22.70 -14.59
N ALA A 100 6.99 22.03 -13.46
CA ALA A 100 5.93 21.68 -12.51
C ALA A 100 5.22 22.93 -11.98
N GLY A 101 5.96 23.99 -11.64
CA GLY A 101 5.38 25.27 -11.21
C GLY A 101 4.48 25.90 -12.25
N PHE A 102 4.81 25.79 -13.54
CA PHE A 102 3.91 26.23 -14.62
C PHE A 102 2.60 25.42 -14.65
N VAL A 103 2.68 24.09 -14.54
CA VAL A 103 1.51 23.22 -14.49
C VAL A 103 0.63 23.55 -13.27
N LEU A 104 1.22 23.72 -12.08
CA LEU A 104 0.47 24.05 -10.87
C LEU A 104 -0.23 25.43 -11.00
N ARG A 105 0.43 26.46 -11.57
CA ARG A 105 -0.21 27.76 -11.83
C ARG A 105 -1.38 27.67 -12.84
N LYS A 106 -1.24 26.82 -13.86
CA LYS A 106 -2.30 26.57 -14.84
C LYS A 106 -3.49 25.83 -14.23
N ARG A 107 -3.23 24.80 -13.41
CA ARG A 107 -4.28 23.95 -12.82
C ARG A 107 -4.85 24.51 -11.51
N GLN A 108 -4.11 25.35 -10.81
CA GLN A 108 -4.46 25.96 -9.52
C GLN A 108 -5.02 24.95 -8.51
N PRO A 109 -4.30 23.85 -8.20
CA PRO A 109 -4.83 22.85 -7.32
C PRO A 109 -5.10 23.40 -5.92
N ARG A 110 -6.20 22.96 -5.27
CA ARG A 110 -6.53 23.30 -3.89
C ARG A 110 -5.67 22.56 -2.86
N ALA A 111 -5.16 21.38 -3.24
CA ALA A 111 -4.19 20.58 -2.50
C ALA A 111 -3.39 19.70 -3.48
N VAL A 112 -2.21 19.29 -3.06
CA VAL A 112 -1.30 18.41 -3.80
C VAL A 112 -0.93 17.24 -2.91
N ILE A 113 -1.05 16.00 -3.40
CA ILE A 113 -0.62 14.81 -2.70
C ILE A 113 0.41 14.03 -3.51
N SER A 114 1.53 13.66 -2.88
CA SER A 114 2.56 12.80 -3.45
C SER A 114 2.40 11.37 -2.99
N PHE A 115 2.29 10.43 -3.94
CA PHE A 115 2.45 8.99 -3.69
C PHE A 115 3.86 8.49 -4.06
N GLY A 116 4.69 9.35 -4.64
CA GLY A 116 6.06 9.01 -5.06
C GLY A 116 6.23 8.95 -6.58
N GLY A 117 7.45 8.62 -7.01
CA GLY A 117 7.84 8.62 -8.40
C GLY A 117 8.70 9.83 -8.81
N PHE A 118 9.18 9.84 -10.05
CA PHE A 118 10.17 10.83 -10.49
C PHE A 118 9.61 12.24 -10.61
N ALA A 119 8.38 12.38 -11.10
CA ALA A 119 7.72 13.69 -11.25
C ALA A 119 7.24 14.26 -9.89
N ALA A 120 7.02 13.40 -8.90
CA ALA A 120 6.53 13.82 -7.60
C ALA A 120 7.52 14.72 -6.83
N GLY A 121 8.83 14.49 -6.96
CA GLY A 121 9.85 15.35 -6.33
C GLY A 121 9.76 16.81 -6.77
N PRO A 122 9.96 17.12 -8.05
CA PRO A 122 9.79 18.48 -8.59
C PRO A 122 8.39 19.04 -8.39
N GLY A 123 7.34 18.20 -8.56
CA GLY A 123 5.95 18.60 -8.35
C GLY A 123 5.65 19.05 -6.92
N GLY A 124 6.08 18.25 -5.94
CA GLY A 124 5.90 18.57 -4.52
C GLY A 124 6.72 19.78 -4.08
N LEU A 125 7.95 19.92 -4.57
CA LEU A 125 8.76 21.10 -4.29
C LEU A 125 8.13 22.37 -4.90
N ALA A 126 7.62 22.31 -6.14
CA ALA A 126 6.91 23.42 -6.76
C ALA A 126 5.62 23.77 -5.99
N ALA A 127 4.86 22.77 -5.51
CA ALA A 127 3.69 23.00 -4.68
C ALA A 127 4.04 23.77 -3.40
N ARG A 128 5.12 23.37 -2.71
CA ARG A 128 5.61 24.07 -1.52
C ARG A 128 6.00 25.51 -1.81
N LEU A 129 6.71 25.77 -2.91
CA LEU A 129 7.14 27.10 -3.33
C LEU A 129 5.96 28.01 -3.72
N LEU A 130 4.89 27.43 -4.22
CA LEU A 130 3.66 28.17 -4.60
C LEU A 130 2.64 28.26 -3.45
N GLY A 131 2.96 27.78 -2.25
CA GLY A 131 2.07 27.83 -1.09
C GLY A 131 0.87 26.87 -1.15
N ALA A 132 0.83 25.94 -2.12
CA ALA A 132 -0.21 24.92 -2.16
C ALA A 132 -0.01 23.90 -1.04
N PRO A 133 -1.08 23.48 -0.32
CA PRO A 133 -1.00 22.44 0.68
C PRO A 133 -0.42 21.15 0.07
N LEU A 134 0.75 20.72 0.58
CA LEU A 134 1.41 19.49 0.16
C LEU A 134 1.20 18.40 1.20
N LEU A 135 0.71 17.25 0.75
CA LEU A 135 0.63 16.02 1.52
C LEU A 135 1.53 14.96 0.90
N VAL A 136 1.98 14.01 1.70
CA VAL A 136 2.74 12.84 1.26
C VAL A 136 2.03 11.59 1.75
N HIS A 137 1.90 10.58 0.89
CA HIS A 137 1.54 9.22 1.29
C HIS A 137 2.66 8.26 0.87
N GLU A 138 3.24 7.56 1.84
CA GLU A 138 4.26 6.53 1.60
C GLU A 138 3.64 5.14 1.78
N GLN A 139 3.78 4.30 0.77
CA GLN A 139 3.19 2.97 0.75
C GLN A 139 4.04 1.92 1.46
N ASN A 140 5.35 2.08 1.46
CA ASN A 140 6.31 1.12 2.02
C ASN A 140 6.75 1.53 3.41
N ARG A 141 7.15 0.55 4.20
CA ARG A 141 7.74 0.80 5.52
C ARG A 141 9.14 1.44 5.43
N ALA A 142 9.88 1.16 4.34
CA ALA A 142 11.10 1.90 4.01
C ALA A 142 10.76 2.99 2.99
N PRO A 143 10.78 4.27 3.37
CA PRO A 143 10.31 5.35 2.51
C PRO A 143 11.22 5.57 1.31
N GLY A 144 10.60 5.77 0.14
CA GLY A 144 11.29 6.14 -1.08
C GLY A 144 11.94 7.52 -0.97
N MET A 145 13.07 7.74 -1.66
CA MET A 145 13.85 8.98 -1.59
C MET A 145 13.00 10.23 -1.84
N THR A 146 12.10 10.21 -2.82
CA THR A 146 11.22 11.33 -3.15
C THR A 146 10.34 11.71 -1.96
N ASN A 147 9.61 10.76 -1.40
CA ASN A 147 8.73 10.98 -0.26
C ASN A 147 9.53 11.34 1.01
N LYS A 148 10.73 10.77 1.19
CA LYS A 148 11.65 11.11 2.29
C LYS A 148 12.09 12.57 2.24
N VAL A 149 12.30 13.14 1.05
CA VAL A 149 12.61 14.56 0.90
C VAL A 149 11.38 15.42 1.10
N LEU A 150 10.25 15.07 0.46
CA LEU A 150 9.02 15.85 0.51
C LEU A 150 8.37 15.86 1.90
N SER A 151 8.53 14.80 2.70
CA SER A 151 7.99 14.74 4.06
C SER A 151 8.46 15.87 4.97
N ARG A 152 9.66 16.43 4.70
CA ARG A 152 10.19 17.59 5.46
C ARG A 152 9.43 18.90 5.21
N PHE A 153 8.66 18.97 4.13
CA PHE A 153 7.94 20.16 3.69
C PHE A 153 6.42 19.95 3.62
N ALA A 154 5.97 18.71 3.79
CA ALA A 154 4.58 18.35 3.76
C ALA A 154 3.84 18.86 5.00
N ARG A 155 2.58 19.26 4.85
CA ARG A 155 1.68 19.56 5.97
C ARG A 155 1.28 18.30 6.73
N ARG A 156 1.06 17.21 6.00
CA ARG A 156 0.72 15.90 6.56
C ARG A 156 1.56 14.83 5.87
N VAL A 157 2.01 13.88 6.68
CA VAL A 157 2.72 12.68 6.22
C VAL A 157 1.87 11.48 6.60
N LEU A 158 1.32 10.82 5.58
CA LEU A 158 0.47 9.66 5.70
C LEU A 158 1.27 8.42 5.30
N THR A 159 1.02 7.29 5.93
CA THR A 159 1.76 6.06 5.65
C THR A 159 0.86 4.83 5.57
N GLY A 160 1.29 3.89 4.73
CA GLY A 160 0.66 2.58 4.60
C GLY A 160 0.96 1.66 5.78
N PHE A 161 2.16 1.81 6.37
CA PHE A 161 2.62 1.06 7.53
C PHE A 161 3.19 2.01 8.57
N PRO A 162 3.03 1.71 9.87
CA PRO A 162 3.62 2.53 10.92
C PRO A 162 5.16 2.39 10.97
N GLY A 163 5.82 3.45 11.45
CA GLY A 163 7.26 3.47 11.71
C GLY A 163 8.12 3.86 10.51
N SER A 164 7.55 4.54 9.49
CA SER A 164 8.27 5.05 8.32
C SER A 164 8.86 6.45 8.55
N PHE A 165 8.15 7.30 9.31
CA PHE A 165 8.55 8.68 9.62
C PHE A 165 8.18 9.07 11.06
N ALA A 166 8.91 10.00 11.63
CA ALA A 166 8.49 10.65 12.87
C ALA A 166 7.26 11.56 12.62
N GLY A 167 6.24 11.46 13.46
CA GLY A 167 5.03 12.29 13.36
C GLY A 167 4.10 11.94 12.18
N GLU A 168 4.22 10.73 11.66
CA GLU A 168 3.34 10.21 10.60
C GLU A 168 1.95 9.85 11.12
N GLU A 169 1.00 9.79 10.20
CA GLU A 169 -0.31 9.20 10.42
C GLU A 169 -0.45 7.91 9.61
N ALA A 170 -0.46 6.75 10.28
CA ALA A 170 -0.59 5.45 9.65
C ALA A 170 -2.05 5.18 9.25
N VAL A 171 -2.44 5.65 8.07
CA VAL A 171 -3.80 5.52 7.52
C VAL A 171 -4.02 4.21 6.77
N GLY A 172 -2.95 3.49 6.43
CA GLY A 172 -2.99 2.29 5.60
C GLY A 172 -2.76 2.56 4.11
N ASN A 173 -2.66 1.48 3.35
CA ASN A 173 -2.62 1.54 1.88
C ASN A 173 -4.02 1.32 1.32
N PRO A 174 -4.46 2.10 0.32
CA PRO A 174 -5.72 1.88 -0.37
C PRO A 174 -5.83 0.47 -0.94
N VAL A 175 -6.96 -0.18 -0.71
CA VAL A 175 -7.28 -1.52 -1.17
C VAL A 175 -8.55 -1.46 -2.02
N ARG A 176 -8.69 -2.39 -2.96
CA ARG A 176 -9.91 -2.52 -3.76
C ARG A 176 -11.11 -2.87 -2.87
N ALA A 177 -12.24 -2.21 -3.07
CA ALA A 177 -13.43 -2.36 -2.25
C ALA A 177 -13.93 -3.82 -2.22
N GLU A 178 -13.82 -4.53 -3.34
CA GLU A 178 -14.24 -5.92 -3.50
C GLU A 178 -13.42 -6.87 -2.59
N ILE A 179 -12.14 -6.56 -2.36
CA ILE A 179 -11.27 -7.32 -1.44
C ILE A 179 -11.60 -6.95 0.01
N ALA A 180 -11.81 -5.68 0.28
CA ALA A 180 -12.17 -5.20 1.63
C ALA A 180 -13.52 -5.76 2.12
N ALA A 181 -14.44 -6.02 1.19
CA ALA A 181 -15.77 -6.58 1.46
C ALA A 181 -15.79 -8.11 1.70
N LEU A 182 -14.66 -8.80 1.58
CA LEU A 182 -14.61 -10.25 1.81
C LEU A 182 -15.01 -10.59 3.26
N PRO A 183 -15.75 -11.72 3.45
CA PRO A 183 -16.16 -12.20 4.76
C PRO A 183 -14.96 -12.40 5.72
N ALA A 184 -15.22 -12.39 7.01
CA ALA A 184 -14.22 -12.67 8.02
C ALA A 184 -13.56 -14.06 7.79
N PRO A 185 -12.27 -14.23 8.15
CA PRO A 185 -11.58 -15.50 7.92
C PRO A 185 -12.29 -16.70 8.52
N ALA A 186 -12.86 -16.56 9.73
CA ALA A 186 -13.58 -17.63 10.39
C ALA A 186 -14.80 -18.11 9.56
N ASP A 187 -15.58 -17.17 9.02
CA ASP A 187 -16.76 -17.49 8.21
C ASP A 187 -16.37 -18.09 6.86
N ARG A 188 -15.32 -17.52 6.24
CA ARG A 188 -14.86 -17.93 4.91
C ARG A 188 -14.20 -19.31 4.92
N LEU A 189 -13.49 -19.68 6.00
CA LEU A 189 -12.79 -20.95 6.13
C LEU A 189 -13.63 -22.02 6.85
N PHE A 190 -14.79 -21.65 7.41
CA PHE A 190 -15.66 -22.58 8.13
C PHE A 190 -16.14 -23.73 7.23
N GLY A 191 -16.02 -24.95 7.74
CA GLY A 191 -16.51 -26.14 7.03
C GLY A 191 -15.72 -26.52 5.77
N ARG A 192 -14.60 -25.86 5.47
CA ARG A 192 -13.76 -26.24 4.32
C ARG A 192 -13.14 -27.62 4.53
N THR A 193 -13.34 -28.46 3.55
CA THR A 193 -12.78 -29.82 3.46
C THR A 193 -12.02 -29.98 2.14
N GLY A 194 -11.23 -31.05 2.01
CA GLY A 194 -10.45 -31.34 0.83
C GLY A 194 -9.07 -30.69 0.83
N PRO A 195 -8.41 -30.57 -0.35
CA PRO A 195 -7.06 -30.07 -0.45
C PRO A 195 -6.94 -28.60 -0.02
N VAL A 196 -5.78 -28.25 0.56
CA VAL A 196 -5.48 -26.86 0.93
C VAL A 196 -5.24 -26.02 -0.32
N ARG A 197 -5.92 -24.90 -0.42
CA ARG A 197 -5.89 -24.00 -1.57
C ARG A 197 -4.79 -22.97 -1.43
N VAL A 198 -3.73 -23.15 -2.21
CA VAL A 198 -2.55 -22.28 -2.22
C VAL A 198 -2.60 -21.35 -3.42
N LEU A 199 -2.73 -20.07 -3.16
CA LEU A 199 -2.63 -19.01 -4.17
C LEU A 199 -1.20 -18.48 -4.23
N VAL A 200 -0.61 -18.43 -5.42
CA VAL A 200 0.74 -17.91 -5.64
C VAL A 200 0.68 -16.64 -6.46
N LEU A 201 1.30 -15.56 -5.98
CA LEU A 201 1.27 -14.27 -6.66
C LEU A 201 2.69 -13.78 -6.98
N GLY A 202 3.04 -13.84 -8.26
CA GLY A 202 4.32 -13.32 -8.77
C GLY A 202 4.35 -11.79 -8.93
N GLY A 203 3.17 -11.15 -8.96
CA GLY A 203 3.02 -9.72 -9.28
C GLY A 203 3.03 -9.45 -10.79
N SER A 204 2.85 -8.18 -11.19
CA SER A 204 2.65 -7.77 -12.59
C SER A 204 3.79 -8.17 -13.55
N GLN A 205 5.01 -8.33 -13.05
CA GLN A 205 6.18 -8.76 -13.84
C GLN A 205 6.42 -10.26 -13.73
N GLY A 206 5.68 -10.97 -12.89
CA GLY A 206 5.97 -12.32 -12.47
C GLY A 206 7.17 -12.40 -11.50
N ALA A 207 7.36 -13.57 -10.90
CA ALA A 207 8.47 -13.84 -9.98
C ALA A 207 9.12 -15.17 -10.37
N ARG A 208 10.11 -15.15 -11.26
CA ARG A 208 10.80 -16.37 -11.76
C ARG A 208 11.21 -17.31 -10.62
N VAL A 209 11.71 -16.75 -9.51
CA VAL A 209 12.11 -17.56 -8.35
C VAL A 209 10.91 -18.31 -7.74
N LEU A 210 9.73 -17.69 -7.65
CA LEU A 210 8.52 -18.38 -7.18
C LEU A 210 8.05 -19.41 -8.21
N ASN A 211 8.11 -19.07 -9.51
CA ASN A 211 7.72 -19.97 -10.59
C ASN A 211 8.55 -21.27 -10.60
N GLN A 212 9.79 -21.23 -10.09
CA GLN A 212 10.69 -22.39 -10.00
C GLN A 212 10.65 -23.05 -8.61
N ALA A 213 10.68 -22.26 -7.54
CA ALA A 213 10.81 -22.78 -6.18
C ALA A 213 9.54 -23.50 -5.70
N LEU A 214 8.34 -23.00 -6.10
CA LEU A 214 7.10 -23.61 -5.62
C LEU A 214 6.84 -25.00 -6.23
N PRO A 215 6.92 -25.23 -7.55
CA PRO A 215 6.81 -26.59 -8.07
C PRO A 215 7.78 -27.57 -7.41
N ALA A 216 9.04 -27.18 -7.25
CA ALA A 216 10.06 -28.00 -6.57
C ALA A 216 9.71 -28.31 -5.11
N ALA A 217 9.15 -27.33 -4.38
CA ALA A 217 8.72 -27.51 -2.99
C ALA A 217 7.50 -28.45 -2.86
N LEU A 218 6.65 -28.52 -3.88
CA LEU A 218 5.41 -29.30 -3.87
C LEU A 218 5.58 -30.76 -4.28
N VAL A 219 6.70 -31.14 -4.91
CA VAL A 219 6.97 -32.54 -5.33
C VAL A 219 6.80 -33.55 -4.19
N VAL A 220 7.22 -33.18 -2.99
CA VAL A 220 7.22 -34.05 -1.79
C VAL A 220 5.88 -34.02 -1.05
N LEU A 221 5.07 -33.00 -1.30
CA LEU A 221 3.73 -32.88 -0.73
C LEU A 221 2.78 -33.70 -1.63
N GLY A 222 1.98 -34.58 -1.03
CA GLY A 222 1.05 -35.42 -1.80
C GLY A 222 0.14 -34.57 -2.69
N HIS A 223 -0.02 -34.99 -3.98
CA HIS A 223 -0.82 -34.24 -4.96
C HIS A 223 -2.29 -34.09 -4.57
N SER A 224 -2.79 -34.91 -3.66
CA SER A 224 -4.17 -34.87 -3.13
C SER A 224 -4.34 -33.86 -1.99
N GLU A 225 -3.26 -33.34 -1.43
CA GLU A 225 -3.32 -32.44 -0.25
C GLU A 225 -3.37 -30.97 -0.60
N VAL A 226 -3.03 -30.59 -1.84
CA VAL A 226 -2.90 -29.18 -2.25
C VAL A 226 -3.53 -28.94 -3.60
N GLU A 227 -4.31 -27.86 -3.70
CA GLU A 227 -4.79 -27.27 -4.95
C GLU A 227 -4.11 -25.93 -5.18
N VAL A 228 -3.47 -25.72 -6.35
CA VAL A 228 -2.62 -24.55 -6.61
C VAL A 228 -3.19 -23.68 -7.72
N ARG A 229 -3.31 -22.37 -7.46
CA ARG A 229 -3.47 -21.34 -8.48
C ARG A 229 -2.25 -20.44 -8.46
N HIS A 230 -1.59 -20.27 -9.61
CA HIS A 230 -0.32 -19.53 -9.71
C HIS A 230 -0.40 -18.40 -10.75
N GLN A 231 -0.37 -17.17 -10.32
CA GLN A 231 -0.20 -16.00 -11.18
C GLN A 231 1.29 -15.80 -11.44
N CYS A 232 1.76 -16.22 -12.63
CA CYS A 232 3.17 -16.34 -12.98
C CYS A 232 3.77 -15.12 -13.72
N GLY A 233 2.93 -14.23 -14.27
CA GLY A 233 3.32 -13.16 -15.17
C GLY A 233 3.38 -13.59 -16.64
N GLU A 234 2.90 -12.73 -17.54
CA GLU A 234 2.75 -13.04 -18.97
C GLU A 234 4.01 -13.59 -19.63
N LYS A 235 5.13 -12.92 -19.40
CA LYS A 235 6.42 -13.31 -20.04
C LYS A 235 7.03 -14.59 -19.49
N LEU A 236 6.58 -15.07 -18.35
CA LEU A 236 7.14 -16.24 -17.65
C LEU A 236 6.18 -17.43 -17.65
N ARG A 237 5.06 -17.35 -18.37
CA ARG A 237 4.02 -18.38 -18.36
C ARG A 237 4.54 -19.73 -18.80
N ALA A 238 5.16 -19.82 -19.98
CA ALA A 238 5.69 -21.07 -20.52
C ALA A 238 6.74 -21.72 -19.59
N GLU A 239 7.59 -20.89 -18.96
CA GLU A 239 8.58 -21.37 -17.97
C GLU A 239 7.92 -21.94 -16.72
N ALA A 240 6.87 -21.28 -16.22
CA ALA A 240 6.11 -21.76 -15.05
C ALA A 240 5.34 -23.06 -15.35
N GLU A 241 4.64 -23.13 -16.48
CA GLU A 241 3.92 -24.34 -16.91
C GLU A 241 4.89 -25.53 -17.06
N ALA A 242 6.06 -25.34 -17.68
CA ALA A 242 7.08 -26.36 -17.81
C ALA A 242 7.62 -26.82 -16.44
N ALA A 243 7.83 -25.91 -15.48
CA ALA A 243 8.30 -26.24 -14.14
C ALA A 243 7.29 -27.10 -13.37
N TYR A 244 5.99 -26.81 -13.46
CA TYR A 244 4.94 -27.62 -12.87
C TYR A 244 4.82 -29.00 -13.54
N ALA A 245 4.88 -29.04 -14.87
CA ALA A 245 4.86 -30.31 -15.62
C ALA A 245 6.04 -31.21 -15.28
N GLN A 246 7.25 -30.65 -15.19
CA GLN A 246 8.47 -31.37 -14.80
C GLN A 246 8.39 -31.90 -13.37
N ALA A 247 7.78 -31.13 -12.46
CA ALA A 247 7.56 -31.53 -11.09
C ALA A 247 6.41 -32.55 -10.93
N GLY A 248 5.63 -32.80 -11.96
CA GLY A 248 4.43 -33.64 -11.90
C GLY A 248 3.32 -33.06 -11.05
N VAL A 249 3.34 -31.76 -10.74
CA VAL A 249 2.37 -31.08 -9.86
C VAL A 249 1.28 -30.44 -10.70
N ASN A 250 0.03 -30.76 -10.39
CA ASN A 250 -1.13 -30.11 -11.03
C ASN A 250 -1.36 -28.71 -10.45
N ALA A 251 -1.35 -27.69 -11.32
CA ALA A 251 -1.59 -26.30 -10.93
C ALA A 251 -2.30 -25.52 -12.04
N SER A 252 -3.20 -24.62 -11.67
CA SER A 252 -3.74 -23.60 -12.59
C SER A 252 -2.73 -22.46 -12.73
N VAL A 253 -2.02 -22.43 -13.85
CA VAL A 253 -1.01 -21.40 -14.13
C VAL A 253 -1.62 -20.29 -14.98
N GLU A 254 -1.72 -19.11 -14.41
CA GLU A 254 -2.36 -17.94 -15.03
C GLU A 254 -1.34 -16.81 -15.19
N PRO A 255 -1.26 -16.15 -16.37
CA PRO A 255 -0.36 -15.01 -16.53
C PRO A 255 -0.80 -13.82 -15.67
N PHE A 256 -2.10 -13.65 -15.52
CA PHE A 256 -2.74 -12.57 -14.78
C PHE A 256 -4.09 -13.03 -14.20
N ILE A 257 -4.39 -12.65 -12.98
CA ILE A 257 -5.69 -12.89 -12.34
C ILE A 257 -6.48 -11.59 -12.33
N ALA A 258 -7.59 -11.56 -13.06
CA ALA A 258 -8.44 -10.37 -13.15
C ALA A 258 -9.25 -10.13 -11.87
N ASP A 259 -9.89 -11.18 -11.36
CA ASP A 259 -10.69 -11.15 -10.13
C ASP A 259 -9.84 -11.60 -8.93
N MET A 260 -9.12 -10.66 -8.35
CA MET A 260 -8.32 -10.91 -7.16
C MET A 260 -9.16 -11.11 -5.90
N ALA A 261 -10.39 -10.55 -5.84
CA ALA A 261 -11.27 -10.78 -4.70
C ALA A 261 -11.71 -12.26 -4.66
N ALA A 262 -12.14 -12.80 -5.79
CA ALA A 262 -12.45 -14.23 -5.90
C ALA A 262 -11.21 -15.11 -5.61
N ALA A 263 -10.02 -14.71 -6.07
CA ALA A 263 -8.79 -15.45 -5.81
C ALA A 263 -8.43 -15.48 -4.30
N TYR A 264 -8.52 -14.35 -3.61
CA TYR A 264 -8.31 -14.30 -2.15
C TYR A 264 -9.43 -15.02 -1.38
N ALA A 265 -10.68 -14.94 -1.84
CA ALA A 265 -11.78 -15.67 -1.24
C ALA A 265 -11.60 -17.19 -1.36
N TRP A 266 -11.03 -17.66 -2.46
CA TRP A 266 -10.72 -19.06 -2.71
C TRP A 266 -9.56 -19.57 -1.85
N ALA A 267 -8.53 -18.75 -1.60
CA ALA A 267 -7.28 -19.16 -0.98
C ALA A 267 -7.42 -19.47 0.52
N ASP A 268 -6.74 -20.53 0.97
CA ASP A 268 -6.49 -20.84 2.37
C ASP A 268 -5.12 -20.29 2.81
N LEU A 269 -4.18 -20.17 1.88
CA LEU A 269 -2.83 -19.67 2.08
C LEU A 269 -2.33 -18.96 0.82
N VAL A 270 -1.55 -17.91 1.00
CA VAL A 270 -0.92 -17.17 -0.13
C VAL A 270 0.60 -17.25 -0.04
N VAL A 271 1.26 -17.54 -1.17
CA VAL A 271 2.72 -17.42 -1.32
C VAL A 271 3.00 -16.26 -2.29
N CYS A 272 3.72 -15.23 -1.86
CA CYS A 272 3.91 -14.06 -2.72
C CYS A 272 5.15 -13.22 -2.39
N ARG A 273 5.42 -12.23 -3.24
CA ARG A 273 6.32 -11.12 -2.94
C ARG A 273 5.71 -10.18 -1.90
N ALA A 274 6.56 -9.43 -1.17
CA ALA A 274 6.12 -8.52 -0.11
C ALA A 274 5.94 -7.07 -0.60
N GLY A 275 5.24 -6.89 -1.71
CA GLY A 275 4.83 -5.56 -2.19
C GLY A 275 3.78 -4.92 -1.29
N ALA A 276 3.89 -3.63 -1.03
CA ALA A 276 3.04 -2.90 -0.09
C ALA A 276 1.53 -3.08 -0.35
N SER A 277 1.10 -2.96 -1.62
CA SER A 277 -0.31 -3.15 -2.01
C SER A 277 -0.77 -4.59 -1.78
N THR A 278 0.07 -5.59 -2.12
CA THR A 278 -0.25 -7.01 -1.91
C THR A 278 -0.44 -7.30 -0.41
N LEU A 279 0.43 -6.77 0.45
CA LEU A 279 0.30 -6.97 1.89
C LEU A 279 -0.96 -6.30 2.46
N ALA A 280 -1.31 -5.11 1.97
CA ALA A 280 -2.56 -4.46 2.35
C ALA A 280 -3.79 -5.28 1.92
N GLU A 281 -3.76 -5.87 0.73
CA GLU A 281 -4.82 -6.76 0.23
C GLU A 281 -4.90 -8.06 1.05
N LEU A 282 -3.77 -8.68 1.42
CA LEU A 282 -3.73 -9.85 2.30
C LEU A 282 -4.35 -9.54 3.67
N CYS A 283 -4.04 -8.38 4.23
CA CYS A 283 -4.66 -7.92 5.47
C CYS A 283 -6.17 -7.71 5.29
N ALA A 284 -6.59 -7.03 4.25
CA ALA A 284 -8.01 -6.78 3.97
C ALA A 284 -8.80 -8.05 3.69
N ALA A 285 -8.22 -9.00 2.97
CA ALA A 285 -8.82 -10.32 2.73
C ALA A 285 -8.78 -11.22 3.98
N GLY A 286 -7.87 -10.97 4.92
CA GLY A 286 -7.63 -11.84 6.06
C GLY A 286 -7.13 -13.21 5.59
N VAL A 287 -5.96 -13.29 4.95
CA VAL A 287 -5.34 -14.54 4.51
C VAL A 287 -3.93 -14.63 5.05
N GLY A 288 -3.60 -15.77 5.68
CA GLY A 288 -2.25 -16.08 6.10
C GLY A 288 -1.30 -16.22 4.91
N SER A 289 -0.04 -15.83 5.04
CA SER A 289 0.86 -15.81 3.90
C SER A 289 2.28 -16.27 4.18
N VAL A 290 2.95 -16.78 3.15
CA VAL A 290 4.39 -17.01 3.09
C VAL A 290 4.97 -15.93 2.16
N LEU A 291 5.77 -15.06 2.72
CA LEU A 291 6.32 -13.90 2.03
C LEU A 291 7.77 -14.16 1.62
N VAL A 292 8.04 -14.00 0.33
CA VAL A 292 9.38 -14.14 -0.26
C VAL A 292 9.77 -12.77 -0.85
N PRO A 293 10.39 -11.88 -0.05
CA PRO A 293 10.81 -10.56 -0.53
C PRO A 293 11.71 -10.63 -1.75
N PHE A 294 11.61 -9.65 -2.64
CA PHE A 294 12.50 -9.53 -3.78
C PHE A 294 13.89 -9.06 -3.32
N ALA A 295 14.90 -9.91 -3.47
CA ALA A 295 16.25 -9.65 -2.94
C ALA A 295 16.93 -8.39 -3.52
N ALA A 296 16.59 -7.99 -4.77
CA ALA A 296 17.09 -6.77 -5.39
C ALA A 296 16.18 -5.55 -5.20
N ALA A 297 15.24 -5.61 -4.24
CA ALA A 297 14.38 -4.47 -3.95
C ALA A 297 15.20 -3.28 -3.43
N VAL A 298 14.92 -2.12 -3.99
CA VAL A 298 15.61 -0.87 -3.58
C VAL A 298 15.39 -0.62 -2.09
N ASP A 299 16.48 -0.35 -1.36
CA ASP A 299 16.46 -0.07 0.08
C ASP A 299 15.79 -1.18 0.92
N ASP A 300 15.76 -2.42 0.40
CA ASP A 300 15.19 -3.62 1.04
C ASP A 300 13.75 -3.42 1.58
N HIS A 301 12.97 -2.58 0.88
CA HIS A 301 11.63 -2.22 1.32
C HIS A 301 10.69 -3.42 1.45
N GLN A 302 10.84 -4.48 0.62
CA GLN A 302 9.97 -5.65 0.70
C GLN A 302 10.21 -6.46 1.98
N THR A 303 11.45 -6.63 2.42
CA THR A 303 11.73 -7.30 3.69
C THR A 303 11.11 -6.53 4.86
N ARG A 304 11.29 -5.20 4.88
CA ARG A 304 10.71 -4.36 5.93
C ARG A 304 9.17 -4.36 5.93
N ASN A 305 8.55 -4.40 4.75
CA ASN A 305 7.11 -4.58 4.64
C ASN A 305 6.67 -5.95 5.23
N ALA A 306 7.38 -7.03 4.86
CA ALA A 306 7.09 -8.39 5.35
C ALA A 306 7.20 -8.50 6.87
N GLU A 307 8.23 -7.90 7.48
CA GLU A 307 8.44 -7.89 8.92
C GLU A 307 7.24 -7.35 9.71
N TYR A 308 6.45 -6.45 9.14
CA TYR A 308 5.25 -5.93 9.77
C TYR A 308 4.18 -7.01 9.96
N LEU A 309 3.93 -7.84 8.94
CA LEU A 309 2.97 -8.94 9.03
C LEU A 309 3.52 -10.10 9.88
N VAL A 310 4.82 -10.37 9.77
CA VAL A 310 5.49 -11.41 10.57
C VAL A 310 5.46 -11.07 12.05
N GLY A 311 5.73 -9.82 12.42
CA GLY A 311 5.65 -9.34 13.81
C GLY A 311 4.26 -9.45 14.42
N ALA A 312 3.21 -9.50 13.60
CA ALA A 312 1.84 -9.75 14.02
C ALA A 312 1.42 -11.24 13.92
N ASN A 313 2.32 -12.15 13.60
CA ASN A 313 2.03 -13.57 13.33
C ASN A 313 1.06 -13.81 12.15
N ALA A 314 0.92 -12.86 11.24
CA ALA A 314 0.07 -12.95 10.06
C ALA A 314 0.77 -13.61 8.85
N ALA A 315 2.10 -13.73 8.89
CA ALA A 315 2.89 -14.26 7.79
C ALA A 315 4.15 -14.98 8.28
N VAL A 316 4.71 -15.81 7.39
CA VAL A 316 6.07 -16.37 7.50
C VAL A 316 6.95 -15.71 6.46
N LEU A 317 8.17 -15.27 6.82
CA LEU A 317 9.12 -14.68 5.90
C LEU A 317 10.17 -15.73 5.51
N LEU A 318 10.38 -15.90 4.21
CA LEU A 318 11.46 -16.69 3.64
C LEU A 318 12.35 -15.81 2.77
N LYS A 319 13.65 -15.79 3.04
CA LYS A 319 14.62 -15.08 2.18
C LYS A 319 14.81 -15.83 0.86
N GLN A 320 15.01 -15.06 -0.22
CA GLN A 320 15.34 -15.61 -1.52
C GLN A 320 16.83 -15.96 -1.57
N ASP A 321 17.13 -17.25 -1.46
CA ASP A 321 18.47 -17.85 -1.66
C ASP A 321 18.31 -19.28 -2.20
N ASP A 322 19.42 -19.99 -2.41
CA ASP A 322 19.45 -21.32 -2.99
C ASP A 322 18.70 -22.39 -2.18
N SER A 323 18.53 -22.16 -0.88
CA SER A 323 17.77 -23.06 0.02
C SER A 323 16.26 -22.79 0.03
N LEU A 324 15.78 -21.79 -0.73
CA LEU A 324 14.37 -21.40 -0.73
C LEU A 324 13.41 -22.57 -1.01
N PRO A 325 13.62 -23.44 -2.01
CA PRO A 325 12.71 -24.55 -2.28
C PRO A 325 12.53 -25.48 -1.06
N VAL A 326 13.62 -25.83 -0.38
CA VAL A 326 13.61 -26.71 0.80
C VAL A 326 12.88 -26.04 1.97
N ARG A 327 13.19 -24.78 2.25
CA ARG A 327 12.50 -24.04 3.34
C ARG A 327 11.03 -23.81 3.03
N LEU A 328 10.70 -23.52 1.77
CA LEU A 328 9.31 -23.35 1.33
C LEU A 328 8.53 -24.66 1.51
N GLN A 329 9.11 -25.80 1.14
CA GLN A 329 8.55 -27.13 1.39
C GLN A 329 8.25 -27.34 2.88
N GLN A 330 9.21 -27.12 3.77
CA GLN A 330 9.05 -27.30 5.22
C GLN A 330 7.94 -26.43 5.80
N VAL A 331 7.90 -25.16 5.40
CA VAL A 331 6.86 -24.22 5.85
C VAL A 331 5.50 -24.62 5.33
N LEU A 332 5.39 -24.96 4.04
CA LEU A 332 4.12 -25.43 3.46
C LEU A 332 3.63 -26.71 4.11
N GLN A 333 4.50 -27.69 4.32
CA GLN A 333 4.15 -28.93 5.01
C GLN A 333 3.56 -28.65 6.39
N THR A 334 4.19 -27.78 7.17
CA THR A 334 3.69 -27.38 8.49
C THR A 334 2.33 -26.67 8.41
N LEU A 335 2.17 -25.74 7.46
CA LEU A 335 0.95 -24.95 7.34
C LEU A 335 -0.21 -25.77 6.73
N ILE A 336 0.07 -26.72 5.84
CA ILE A 336 -0.94 -27.63 5.27
C ILE A 336 -1.51 -28.54 6.35
N ALA A 337 -0.65 -29.08 7.21
CA ALA A 337 -1.06 -29.98 8.29
C ALA A 337 -1.81 -29.29 9.45
N ASP A 338 -1.72 -27.95 9.58
CA ASP A 338 -2.27 -27.20 10.72
C ASP A 338 -3.31 -26.15 10.30
N PRO A 339 -4.60 -26.52 10.16
CA PRO A 339 -5.67 -25.58 9.83
C PRO A 339 -5.90 -24.51 10.89
N ALA A 340 -5.66 -24.82 12.17
CA ALA A 340 -5.80 -23.85 13.25
C ALA A 340 -4.77 -22.72 13.15
N ARG A 341 -3.54 -23.06 12.78
CA ARG A 341 -2.48 -22.07 12.51
C ARG A 341 -2.81 -21.21 11.31
N ARG A 342 -3.31 -21.78 10.20
CA ARG A 342 -3.76 -21.00 9.03
C ARG A 342 -4.86 -20.01 9.40
N LEU A 343 -5.86 -20.44 10.17
CA LEU A 343 -6.93 -19.55 10.65
C LEU A 343 -6.39 -18.47 11.59
N SER A 344 -5.50 -18.82 12.50
CA SER A 344 -4.83 -17.85 13.40
C SER A 344 -4.08 -16.77 12.60
N MET A 345 -3.28 -17.17 11.60
CA MET A 345 -2.57 -16.25 10.72
C MET A 345 -3.53 -15.35 9.91
N ALA A 346 -4.63 -15.92 9.42
CA ALA A 346 -5.65 -15.19 8.67
C ALA A 346 -6.36 -14.13 9.54
N ASN A 347 -6.71 -14.48 10.77
CA ASN A 347 -7.27 -13.54 11.73
C ASN A 347 -6.27 -12.43 12.10
N ALA A 348 -5.01 -12.79 12.35
CA ALA A 348 -3.95 -11.84 12.62
C ALA A 348 -3.75 -10.86 11.44
N ALA A 349 -3.79 -11.34 10.19
CA ALA A 349 -3.77 -10.48 9.02
C ALA A 349 -4.96 -9.51 9.01
N ARG A 350 -6.18 -10.00 9.29
CA ARG A 350 -7.40 -9.17 9.29
C ARG A 350 -7.36 -8.05 10.33
N THR A 351 -6.74 -8.25 11.50
CA THR A 351 -6.60 -7.18 12.51
C THR A 351 -5.74 -6.02 12.05
N LEU A 352 -4.85 -6.24 11.07
CA LEU A 352 -4.00 -5.21 10.48
C LEU A 352 -4.68 -4.43 9.35
N ALA A 353 -5.88 -4.84 8.93
CA ALA A 353 -6.59 -4.25 7.81
C ALA A 353 -6.94 -2.77 8.04
N LYS A 354 -6.82 -1.97 6.98
CA LYS A 354 -7.24 -0.57 6.90
C LYS A 354 -8.13 -0.39 5.66
N PRO A 355 -9.36 -0.94 5.68
CA PRO A 355 -10.21 -0.98 4.50
C PRO A 355 -10.65 0.41 4.02
N ASP A 356 -10.70 1.38 4.92
CA ASP A 356 -11.10 2.78 4.72
C ASP A 356 -9.93 3.72 4.37
N ALA A 357 -8.76 3.18 4.03
CA ALA A 357 -7.56 3.98 3.79
C ALA A 357 -7.74 5.05 2.70
N ALA A 358 -8.42 4.72 1.59
CA ALA A 358 -8.65 5.67 0.50
C ALA A 358 -9.56 6.83 0.94
N GLU A 359 -10.62 6.52 1.67
CA GLU A 359 -11.58 7.48 2.25
C GLU A 359 -10.90 8.42 3.24
N ARG A 360 -10.12 7.87 4.18
CA ARG A 360 -9.36 8.65 5.17
C ARG A 360 -8.34 9.57 4.51
N ILE A 361 -7.60 9.09 3.49
CA ILE A 361 -6.66 9.94 2.74
C ILE A 361 -7.42 11.08 2.05
N ALA A 362 -8.57 10.80 1.42
CA ALA A 362 -9.39 11.82 0.79
C ALA A 362 -9.92 12.85 1.80
N ASP A 363 -10.38 12.43 2.98
CA ASP A 363 -10.81 13.31 4.05
C ASP A 363 -9.72 14.28 4.50
N ILE A 364 -8.51 13.75 4.75
CA ILE A 364 -7.35 14.54 5.15
C ILE A 364 -6.94 15.53 4.04
N ILE A 365 -6.97 15.12 2.77
CA ILE A 365 -6.72 16.03 1.63
C ILE A 365 -7.72 17.19 1.64
N LEU A 366 -9.01 16.91 1.81
CA LEU A 366 -10.07 17.93 1.80
C LEU A 366 -9.98 18.86 2.99
N GLN A 367 -9.67 18.34 4.16
CA GLN A 367 -9.41 19.13 5.37
C GLN A 367 -8.26 20.12 5.15
N GLU A 368 -7.12 19.67 4.66
CA GLU A 368 -5.97 20.53 4.40
C GLU A 368 -6.20 21.52 3.25
N ALA A 369 -7.05 21.15 2.28
CA ALA A 369 -7.48 22.03 1.21
C ALA A 369 -8.36 23.18 1.70
N GLY A 370 -9.18 22.96 2.74
CA GLY A 370 -9.99 23.99 3.42
C GLY A 370 -9.14 24.95 4.27
N ASN A 371 -8.06 24.46 4.86
CA ASN A 371 -7.13 25.22 5.71
C ASN A 371 -6.08 26.02 4.93
N GLY A 372 -6.12 26.04 3.58
CA GLY A 372 -5.20 26.79 2.74
C GLY A 372 -5.48 28.30 2.70
N PRO A 373 -4.51 29.14 2.25
CA PRO A 373 -4.66 30.60 2.22
C PRO A 373 -5.86 31.13 1.43
N SER A 374 -6.46 30.31 0.55
CA SER A 374 -7.66 30.64 -0.22
C SER A 374 -8.98 30.29 0.48
N GLY A 375 -8.93 29.70 1.65
CA GLY A 375 -10.14 29.34 2.45
C GLY A 375 -10.64 30.47 3.39
N MET A 376 -9.94 31.61 3.44
CA MET A 376 -10.33 32.76 4.27
C MET A 376 -11.28 33.75 3.54
N GLY A 377 -12.06 33.28 2.60
CA GLY A 377 -13.06 34.10 1.89
C GLY A 377 -14.48 33.64 2.21
N ASN A 378 -15.19 34.41 3.03
CA ASN A 378 -16.63 34.41 3.32
C ASN A 378 -17.18 33.32 4.23
N GLY A 379 -17.13 33.57 5.51
CA GLY A 379 -17.99 32.99 6.55
C GLY A 379 -18.28 34.02 7.62
N HIS A 380 -19.09 35.03 7.33
CA HIS A 380 -19.79 35.77 8.36
C HIS A 380 -20.95 34.87 8.83
N SER A 381 -20.68 34.07 9.85
CA SER A 381 -21.71 33.47 10.69
C SER A 381 -21.61 34.18 12.05
N SER A 382 -22.60 34.99 12.29
CA SER A 382 -22.87 35.60 13.59
C SER A 382 -23.19 34.51 14.61
N GLU A 383 -22.20 34.07 15.38
CA GLU A 383 -22.44 33.34 16.62
C GLU A 383 -22.42 34.29 17.80
N GLN A 384 -23.58 34.40 18.46
CA GLN A 384 -23.73 35.07 19.76
C GLN A 384 -22.94 34.32 20.83
N PRO A 385 -22.31 35.01 21.79
CA PRO A 385 -21.60 34.37 22.89
C PRO A 385 -22.57 33.76 23.88
N GLN A 386 -22.52 32.43 24.03
CA GLN A 386 -23.13 31.77 25.21
C GLN A 386 -22.21 31.94 26.41
N GLU A 387 -22.77 32.52 27.46
CA GLU A 387 -22.19 32.68 28.80
C GLU A 387 -21.73 31.32 29.36
N ARG A 388 -20.44 31.25 29.69
CA ARG A 388 -19.88 30.14 30.48
C ARG A 388 -20.12 30.46 31.97
N THR A 389 -21.07 29.76 32.56
CA THR A 389 -21.21 29.67 34.00
C THR A 389 -20.06 28.90 34.60
N LEU A 390 -19.23 29.59 35.40
CA LEU A 390 -18.18 29.00 36.21
C LEU A 390 -18.81 28.25 37.39
N MET A 391 -18.68 26.91 37.41
CA MET A 391 -18.87 26.17 38.67
C MET A 391 -17.49 25.73 39.19
N HIS A 392 -17.12 26.31 40.33
CA HIS A 392 -16.09 25.82 41.22
C HIS A 392 -16.55 24.48 41.83
N ALA A 393 -15.72 23.47 41.78
CA ALA A 393 -15.81 22.29 42.62
C ALA A 393 -14.42 21.88 43.13
N ASP A 394 -14.42 21.79 44.35
CA ASP A 394 -13.55 21.62 45.49
C ASP A 394 -12.56 20.40 45.35
N LYS A 395 -11.37 20.59 45.91
CA LYS A 395 -10.35 19.57 46.14
C LYS A 395 -10.78 18.67 47.30
N ARG A 396 -10.77 17.36 47.09
CA ARG A 396 -10.47 16.40 48.18
C ARG A 396 -9.57 15.27 47.68
N THR A 397 -8.44 15.19 48.32
CA THR A 397 -7.47 14.11 48.40
C THR A 397 -8.13 12.84 48.95
N ASP A 398 -7.87 11.70 48.32
CA ASP A 398 -7.75 10.44 49.05
C ASP A 398 -6.68 9.55 48.39
N GLN A 399 -5.69 9.25 49.20
CA GLN A 399 -4.64 8.25 48.96
C GLN A 399 -5.26 6.87 49.20
N VAL A 400 -5.08 5.94 48.24
CA VAL A 400 -5.10 4.53 48.54
C VAL A 400 -3.91 3.85 47.82
N SER A 401 -2.98 3.43 48.62
CA SER A 401 -1.87 2.52 48.33
C SER A 401 -2.41 1.11 48.12
N VAL A 402 -2.07 0.48 46.99
CA VAL A 402 -2.01 -1.01 46.95
C VAL A 402 -0.81 -1.41 46.12
N ALA A 403 0.13 -2.02 46.78
CA ALA A 403 1.24 -2.78 46.20
C ALA A 403 0.73 -4.13 45.68
N ALA A 404 1.16 -4.54 44.48
CA ALA A 404 1.27 -5.94 44.11
C ALA A 404 2.28 -6.11 42.99
N GLY A 405 3.33 -6.83 43.30
CA GLY A 405 4.38 -7.23 42.41
C GLY A 405 3.91 -8.25 41.36
N ALA A 406 4.45 -8.11 40.17
CA ALA A 406 4.41 -9.16 39.15
C ALA A 406 5.84 -9.48 38.74
N GLN A 407 6.20 -10.72 39.01
CA GLN A 407 7.49 -11.34 38.71
C GLN A 407 7.70 -11.46 37.19
N LEU A 408 8.86 -11.02 36.74
CA LEU A 408 9.42 -11.36 35.44
C LEU A 408 9.78 -12.85 35.41
N HIS A 409 9.10 -13.62 34.56
CA HIS A 409 9.57 -14.95 34.16
C HIS A 409 10.49 -14.80 32.95
N THR A 410 11.77 -14.98 33.18
CA THR A 410 12.82 -15.23 32.20
C THR A 410 12.66 -16.64 31.63
N ILE A 411 12.53 -16.74 30.30
CA ILE A 411 12.56 -18.00 29.54
C ILE A 411 14.02 -18.36 29.27
N PRO A 412 14.48 -19.59 29.53
CA PRO A 412 15.88 -19.96 29.31
C PRO A 412 16.18 -20.28 27.86
N ASP A 413 17.36 -19.83 27.44
CA ASP A 413 18.03 -20.04 26.18
C ASP A 413 18.41 -21.55 26.02
N SER A 414 17.70 -22.28 25.16
CA SER A 414 18.01 -23.67 24.83
C SER A 414 18.97 -23.75 23.64
N ARG A 415 20.26 -23.78 23.94
CA ARG A 415 21.31 -24.17 22.98
C ARG A 415 21.26 -25.67 22.78
N PHE A 416 20.99 -26.14 21.59
CA PHE A 416 21.17 -27.54 21.20
C PHE A 416 22.67 -27.84 20.98
N PRO A 417 23.20 -28.94 21.53
CA PRO A 417 24.58 -29.36 21.33
C PRO A 417 24.74 -30.07 19.96
N ILE A 418 25.72 -29.61 19.20
CA ILE A 418 26.23 -30.29 18.01
C ILE A 418 26.99 -31.53 18.45
N ARG A 419 26.51 -32.72 18.12
CA ARG A 419 27.28 -33.95 18.21
C ARG A 419 28.16 -34.11 16.97
N THR A 420 29.43 -33.89 17.12
CA THR A 420 30.47 -34.39 16.18
C THR A 420 30.73 -35.85 16.49
N SER A 421 30.45 -36.75 15.55
CA SER A 421 30.94 -38.11 15.59
C SER A 421 32.14 -38.22 14.64
N THR A 422 33.34 -38.21 15.24
CA THR A 422 34.57 -38.77 14.66
C THR A 422 34.59 -40.25 14.95
N GLY A 423 34.77 -41.07 13.93
CA GLY A 423 35.10 -42.49 14.01
C GLY A 423 35.47 -42.90 12.58
N GLY A 424 36.58 -43.15 12.33
CA GLY A 424 37.79 -43.85 12.50
C GLY A 424 37.76 -45.24 11.92
N ALA A 425 38.51 -45.37 10.79
CA ALA A 425 39.27 -46.54 10.36
C ALA A 425 38.60 -47.93 10.18
N ARG A 426 38.41 -48.41 9.04
CA ARG A 426 39.26 -49.41 8.32
C ARG A 426 38.79 -49.56 6.88
#